data_d8f0cb1157811e8c1c32075ca2b2f56b
#
_entry.id   d8f0cb1157811e8c1c32075ca2b2f56b
#
_cell.length_a   1.000
_cell.length_b   1.000
_cell.length_c   1.000
_cell.angle_alpha   90.00
_cell.angle_beta   90.00
_cell.angle_gamma   90.00
#
_symmetry.space_group_name_H-M   'P 1'
#
loop_
_entity.id
_entity.type
_entity.pdbx_description
1 polymer ?
#
loop_
_entity_poly.entity_id
_entity_poly.type
_entity_poly.pdbx_seq_one_letter_code
_entity_poly.pdbx_strand_id
1 'polypeptide(L)'
;MKTLLSVLFTSLLYANTSIATPAYIVPIAQDWKVQPIMTVGETTANGYAMVGVPDGLGAYANADGSFTLLMNHEFSSDKGAVRAHGQKGAFVSRWVIEVESLKVKSGADLVHATLPIGVVKPFNRLCSADLPPSSALYNAATSKGYAGQLFLNGEEDKAGGRAFAHALNGLSYALADFGHIAWENLLANPASSDNTLVIGLDDIQNGLLLVYQGNKSKTGNVIQQAGLVGGQLYAVKVEGERFSLVALPNMANLDGKTLRVERKNLALLALPAQKMVLGIP
;
A
#
# COMPACT_ATOMS: atom_id res chain seq x y z
N MET A 1 -62.56 -25.98 35.60
CA MET A 1 -62.13 -25.94 34.23
C MET A 1 -61.40 -24.61 34.01
N LYS A 2 -60.07 -24.63 33.96
CA LYS A 2 -59.24 -23.42 33.67
C LYS A 2 -58.65 -23.61 32.28
N THR A 3 -59.12 -22.81 31.36
CA THR A 3 -58.66 -22.79 29.95
C THR A 3 -57.35 -22.05 29.89
N LEU A 4 -56.23 -22.74 29.53
CA LEU A 4 -54.94 -22.12 29.23
C LEU A 4 -54.99 -21.60 27.81
N LEU A 5 -54.85 -20.27 27.66
CA LEU A 5 -54.68 -19.63 26.37
C LEU A 5 -53.16 -19.60 26.02
N SER A 6 -52.78 -20.42 25.05
CA SER A 6 -51.41 -20.49 24.55
C SER A 6 -51.21 -19.39 23.50
N VAL A 7 -50.44 -18.38 23.82
CA VAL A 7 -50.08 -17.31 22.87
C VAL A 7 -48.83 -17.77 22.12
N LEU A 8 -48.98 -18.09 20.83
CA LEU A 8 -47.89 -18.39 19.92
C LEU A 8 -47.23 -17.07 19.51
N PHE A 9 -46.02 -16.80 20.01
CA PHE A 9 -45.18 -15.73 19.50
C PHE A 9 -44.49 -16.20 18.19
N THR A 10 -45.00 -15.76 17.05
CA THR A 10 -44.32 -15.88 15.76
C THR A 10 -43.28 -14.76 15.68
N SER A 11 -42.01 -15.08 15.93
CA SER A 11 -40.91 -14.19 15.63
C SER A 11 -40.77 -14.09 14.11
N LEU A 12 -41.19 -12.97 13.53
CA LEU A 12 -40.79 -12.60 12.15
C LEU A 12 -39.29 -12.38 12.14
N LEU A 13 -38.54 -13.34 11.62
CA LEU A 13 -37.16 -13.11 11.18
C LEU A 13 -37.23 -12.19 9.97
N TYR A 14 -36.97 -10.90 10.19
CA TYR A 14 -36.64 -9.99 9.10
C TYR A 14 -35.28 -10.44 8.55
N ALA A 15 -35.30 -11.16 7.45
CA ALA A 15 -34.13 -11.33 6.61
C ALA A 15 -33.77 -9.93 6.10
N ASN A 16 -32.77 -9.30 6.70
CA ASN A 16 -32.10 -8.13 6.12
C ASN A 16 -31.46 -8.58 4.80
N THR A 17 -32.22 -8.51 3.71
CA THR A 17 -31.64 -8.51 2.38
C THR A 17 -30.92 -7.16 2.26
N SER A 18 -29.61 -7.11 2.55
CA SER A 18 -28.81 -5.98 2.19
C SER A 18 -28.90 -5.86 0.66
N ILE A 19 -29.56 -4.82 0.19
CA ILE A 19 -29.51 -4.47 -1.23
C ILE A 19 -28.05 -4.11 -1.48
N ALA A 20 -27.35 -4.95 -2.26
CA ALA A 20 -25.97 -4.66 -2.63
C ALA A 20 -25.89 -3.28 -3.27
N THR A 21 -24.97 -2.46 -2.82
CA THR A 21 -24.75 -1.13 -3.38
C THR A 21 -24.47 -1.25 -4.88
N PRO A 22 -25.18 -0.51 -5.75
CA PRO A 22 -24.94 -0.57 -7.18
C PRO A 22 -23.48 -0.23 -7.53
N ALA A 23 -22.95 -0.87 -8.59
CA ALA A 23 -21.63 -0.55 -9.07
C ALA A 23 -21.54 0.91 -9.57
N TYR A 24 -20.50 1.62 -9.18
CA TYR A 24 -20.23 2.97 -9.71
C TYR A 24 -19.78 2.94 -11.17
N ILE A 25 -19.11 1.85 -11.57
CA ILE A 25 -18.55 1.67 -12.90
C ILE A 25 -19.52 0.83 -13.72
N VAL A 26 -19.90 1.33 -14.90
CA VAL A 26 -20.73 0.62 -15.86
C VAL A 26 -19.85 0.20 -17.04
N PRO A 27 -19.76 -1.10 -17.37
CA PRO A 27 -18.97 -1.54 -18.52
C PRO A 27 -19.64 -1.08 -19.82
N ILE A 28 -18.85 -0.52 -20.73
CA ILE A 28 -19.29 -0.13 -22.07
C ILE A 28 -19.02 -1.23 -23.12
N ALA A 29 -18.11 -2.15 -22.82
CA ALA A 29 -17.83 -3.33 -23.66
C ALA A 29 -18.77 -4.48 -23.26
N GLN A 30 -19.35 -5.16 -24.27
CA GLN A 30 -20.39 -6.19 -24.05
C GLN A 30 -19.90 -7.42 -23.28
N ASP A 31 -18.59 -7.75 -23.40
CA ASP A 31 -17.99 -8.94 -22.76
C ASP A 31 -17.48 -8.69 -21.33
N TRP A 32 -17.63 -7.47 -20.84
CA TRP A 32 -17.18 -7.11 -19.49
C TRP A 32 -18.35 -7.03 -18.51
N LYS A 33 -18.13 -7.58 -17.31
CA LYS A 33 -19.05 -7.44 -16.17
C LYS A 33 -18.34 -6.72 -15.05
N VAL A 34 -19.05 -5.86 -14.35
CA VAL A 34 -18.59 -5.18 -13.13
C VAL A 34 -19.47 -5.63 -11.98
N GLN A 35 -18.82 -6.11 -10.92
CA GLN A 35 -19.48 -6.51 -9.69
C GLN A 35 -18.84 -5.77 -8.52
N PRO A 36 -19.60 -4.96 -7.76
CA PRO A 36 -19.09 -4.37 -6.53
C PRO A 36 -18.85 -5.45 -5.50
N ILE A 37 -17.71 -5.42 -4.83
CA ILE A 37 -17.34 -6.38 -3.78
C ILE A 37 -17.77 -5.84 -2.42
N MET A 38 -17.46 -4.57 -2.15
CA MET A 38 -17.79 -3.91 -0.90
C MET A 38 -17.75 -2.39 -1.07
N THR A 39 -18.58 -1.69 -0.31
CA THR A 39 -18.68 -0.23 -0.33
C THR A 39 -18.44 0.34 1.07
N VAL A 40 -17.91 1.56 1.13
CA VAL A 40 -17.75 2.30 2.39
C VAL A 40 -19.07 2.38 3.15
N GLY A 41 -19.06 2.05 4.43
CA GLY A 41 -20.23 1.95 5.30
C GLY A 41 -20.73 0.52 5.49
N GLU A 42 -20.34 -0.43 4.65
CA GLU A 42 -20.67 -1.84 4.83
C GLU A 42 -19.78 -2.51 5.89
N THR A 43 -20.28 -3.60 6.46
CA THR A 43 -19.61 -4.33 7.54
C THR A 43 -19.57 -5.82 7.21
N THR A 44 -18.43 -6.46 7.40
CA THR A 44 -18.29 -7.92 7.22
C THR A 44 -18.98 -8.72 8.30
N ALA A 45 -19.11 -10.03 8.09
CA ALA A 45 -19.71 -10.94 9.07
C ALA A 45 -18.96 -10.98 10.41
N ASN A 46 -17.65 -10.69 10.43
CA ASN A 46 -16.87 -10.57 11.67
C ASN A 46 -16.91 -9.17 12.31
N GLY A 47 -17.80 -8.29 11.83
CA GLY A 47 -18.00 -6.95 12.40
C GLY A 47 -16.98 -5.90 11.96
N TYR A 48 -16.09 -6.21 11.02
CA TYR A 48 -15.11 -5.23 10.53
C TYR A 48 -15.72 -4.34 9.46
N ALA A 49 -15.72 -3.03 9.71
CA ALA A 49 -16.36 -2.05 8.84
C ALA A 49 -15.41 -1.57 7.74
N MET A 50 -15.91 -1.46 6.50
CA MET A 50 -15.26 -0.74 5.41
C MET A 50 -15.42 0.76 5.67
N VAL A 51 -14.36 1.37 6.14
CA VAL A 51 -14.34 2.82 6.37
C VAL A 51 -13.74 3.56 5.18
N GLY A 52 -13.94 4.86 5.17
CA GLY A 52 -13.59 5.71 4.05
C GLY A 52 -12.13 5.80 3.72
N VAL A 53 -11.90 6.49 2.75
CA VAL A 53 -10.86 6.86 1.79
C VAL A 53 -10.05 5.62 1.39
N PRO A 54 -10.68 4.61 0.73
CA PRO A 54 -9.93 3.49 0.18
C PRO A 54 -9.03 3.97 -0.95
N ASP A 55 -7.77 3.51 -0.93
CA ASP A 55 -6.76 3.88 -1.91
C ASP A 55 -5.91 2.65 -2.30
N GLY A 56 -4.59 2.75 -2.32
CA GLY A 56 -3.66 1.75 -2.81
C GLY A 56 -3.98 0.31 -2.44
N LEU A 57 -3.92 -0.57 -3.43
CA LEU A 57 -4.33 -1.96 -3.33
C LEU A 57 -3.19 -2.93 -3.62
N GLY A 58 -3.27 -4.11 -3.02
CA GLY A 58 -2.45 -5.26 -3.37
C GLY A 58 -3.21 -6.55 -3.08
N ALA A 59 -3.04 -7.59 -3.88
CA ALA A 59 -3.75 -8.83 -3.67
C ALA A 59 -2.85 -10.06 -3.85
N TYR A 60 -3.13 -11.12 -3.09
CA TYR A 60 -2.48 -12.41 -3.24
C TYR A 60 -3.44 -13.57 -2.98
N ALA A 61 -3.20 -14.68 -3.68
CA ALA A 61 -4.00 -15.89 -3.54
C ALA A 61 -3.72 -16.59 -2.20
N ASN A 62 -4.78 -17.13 -1.58
CA ASN A 62 -4.70 -18.04 -0.45
C ASN A 62 -4.84 -19.49 -0.93
N ALA A 63 -4.39 -20.45 -0.11
CA ALA A 63 -4.47 -21.88 -0.47
C ALA A 63 -5.88 -22.47 -0.39
N ASP A 64 -6.86 -21.75 0.18
CA ASP A 64 -8.21 -22.21 0.49
C ASP A 64 -9.28 -21.77 -0.53
N GLY A 65 -8.89 -21.35 -1.73
CA GLY A 65 -9.80 -20.85 -2.76
C GLY A 65 -10.29 -19.42 -2.50
N SER A 66 -9.64 -18.70 -1.60
CA SER A 66 -9.84 -17.28 -1.39
C SER A 66 -8.60 -16.47 -1.84
N PHE A 67 -8.73 -15.16 -1.87
CA PHE A 67 -7.60 -14.26 -1.95
C PHE A 67 -7.67 -13.21 -0.84
N THR A 68 -6.53 -12.68 -0.49
CA THR A 68 -6.43 -11.54 0.42
C THR A 68 -6.20 -10.26 -0.39
N LEU A 69 -7.04 -9.26 -0.16
CA LEU A 69 -6.87 -7.90 -0.65
C LEU A 69 -6.33 -7.03 0.49
N LEU A 70 -5.22 -6.36 0.25
CA LEU A 70 -4.69 -5.31 1.09
C LEU A 70 -5.14 -3.96 0.54
N MET A 71 -5.47 -3.03 1.43
CA MET A 71 -6.01 -1.73 1.05
C MET A 71 -5.53 -0.65 1.99
N ASN A 72 -4.99 0.43 1.44
CA ASN A 72 -4.73 1.65 2.18
C ASN A 72 -6.05 2.37 2.48
N HIS A 73 -6.09 3.03 3.65
CA HIS A 73 -7.12 4.00 4.00
C HIS A 73 -6.44 5.35 4.24
N GLU A 74 -6.62 6.27 3.33
CA GLU A 74 -5.88 7.52 3.22
C GLU A 74 -6.39 8.61 4.19
N PHE A 75 -6.57 8.29 5.45
CA PHE A 75 -6.95 9.27 6.45
C PHE A 75 -5.79 10.20 6.83
N SER A 76 -6.11 11.48 7.11
CA SER A 76 -5.19 12.35 7.82
C SER A 76 -4.92 11.80 9.22
N SER A 77 -3.73 12.05 9.76
CA SER A 77 -3.20 11.47 11.00
C SER A 77 -4.08 11.65 12.26
N ASP A 78 -4.96 12.67 12.27
CA ASP A 78 -5.88 12.99 13.36
C ASP A 78 -7.28 12.37 13.20
N LYS A 79 -7.56 11.73 12.06
CA LYS A 79 -8.90 11.22 11.69
C LYS A 79 -9.09 9.75 12.03
N GLY A 80 -10.35 9.34 12.03
CA GLY A 80 -10.76 7.95 12.24
C GLY A 80 -10.66 7.47 13.68
N ALA A 81 -10.86 6.17 13.87
CA ALA A 81 -10.71 5.47 15.13
C ALA A 81 -9.27 5.02 15.37
N VAL A 82 -8.92 4.72 16.61
CA VAL A 82 -7.65 4.05 16.94
C VAL A 82 -7.64 2.66 16.32
N ARG A 83 -6.58 2.32 15.60
CA ARG A 83 -6.37 1.06 14.90
C ARG A 83 -5.48 0.10 15.69
N ALA A 84 -5.31 -1.13 15.17
CA ALA A 84 -4.56 -2.18 15.88
C ALA A 84 -3.12 -1.79 16.21
N HIS A 85 -2.51 -0.87 15.46
CA HIS A 85 -1.17 -0.33 15.75
C HIS A 85 -1.17 0.77 16.85
N GLY A 86 -2.31 1.06 17.46
CA GLY A 86 -2.43 1.96 18.61
C GLY A 86 -2.62 3.44 18.27
N GLN A 87 -2.76 3.82 17.02
CA GLN A 87 -2.93 5.21 16.60
C GLN A 87 -4.17 5.41 15.71
N LYS A 88 -4.63 6.66 15.60
CA LYS A 88 -5.55 7.13 14.57
C LYS A 88 -4.79 7.37 13.26
N GLY A 89 -5.50 7.86 12.26
CA GLY A 89 -4.95 8.25 10.97
C GLY A 89 -5.11 7.18 9.92
N ALA A 90 -4.26 7.25 8.91
CA ALA A 90 -4.22 6.25 7.84
C ALA A 90 -3.85 4.86 8.39
N PHE A 91 -4.23 3.82 7.67
CA PHE A 91 -3.92 2.44 8.03
C PHE A 91 -4.04 1.53 6.82
N VAL A 92 -3.56 0.31 6.96
CA VAL A 92 -3.75 -0.74 5.96
C VAL A 92 -4.73 -1.78 6.51
N SER A 93 -5.77 -2.08 5.75
CA SER A 93 -6.69 -3.19 6.03
C SER A 93 -6.36 -4.40 5.17
N ARG A 94 -6.78 -5.58 5.63
CA ARG A 94 -6.77 -6.82 4.86
C ARG A 94 -8.17 -7.42 4.80
N TRP A 95 -8.56 -7.90 3.62
CA TRP A 95 -9.88 -8.47 3.35
C TRP A 95 -9.71 -9.86 2.75
N VAL A 96 -10.34 -10.86 3.34
CA VAL A 96 -10.36 -12.22 2.79
C VAL A 96 -11.61 -12.36 1.94
N ILE A 97 -11.43 -12.65 0.67
CA ILE A 97 -12.49 -12.64 -0.35
C ILE A 97 -12.50 -14.01 -1.05
N GLU A 98 -13.67 -14.64 -1.16
CA GLU A 98 -13.84 -15.88 -1.88
C GLU A 98 -13.74 -15.65 -3.39
N VAL A 99 -12.96 -16.47 -4.10
CA VAL A 99 -12.67 -16.25 -5.53
C VAL A 99 -13.93 -16.39 -6.38
N GLU A 100 -14.72 -17.44 -6.16
CA GLU A 100 -15.87 -17.75 -7.04
C GLU A 100 -17.02 -16.76 -6.86
N SER A 101 -17.35 -16.42 -5.61
CA SER A 101 -18.53 -15.62 -5.29
C SER A 101 -18.21 -14.12 -5.12
N LEU A 102 -16.94 -13.76 -4.99
CA LEU A 102 -16.44 -12.43 -4.59
C LEU A 102 -16.98 -11.97 -3.23
N LYS A 103 -17.47 -12.90 -2.40
CA LYS A 103 -17.98 -12.60 -1.07
C LYS A 103 -16.85 -12.32 -0.09
N VAL A 104 -16.93 -11.20 0.60
CA VAL A 104 -16.00 -10.86 1.67
C VAL A 104 -16.28 -11.70 2.91
N LYS A 105 -15.34 -12.57 3.28
CA LYS A 105 -15.43 -13.48 4.44
C LYS A 105 -15.09 -12.76 5.75
N SER A 106 -14.08 -11.91 5.72
CA SER A 106 -13.62 -11.17 6.90
C SER A 106 -12.78 -9.97 6.52
N GLY A 107 -12.68 -9.01 7.45
CA GLY A 107 -11.75 -7.89 7.39
C GLY A 107 -10.99 -7.74 8.71
N ALA A 108 -9.82 -7.13 8.66
CA ALA A 108 -9.01 -6.78 9.83
C ALA A 108 -7.99 -5.70 9.47
N ASP A 109 -7.44 -5.00 10.47
CA ASP A 109 -6.24 -4.20 10.27
C ASP A 109 -5.05 -5.11 9.94
N LEU A 110 -4.20 -4.72 8.98
CA LEU A 110 -2.97 -5.46 8.70
C LEU A 110 -1.91 -5.14 9.74
N VAL A 111 -1.68 -3.86 10.03
CA VAL A 111 -0.56 -3.40 10.86
C VAL A 111 -0.93 -3.42 12.34
N HIS A 112 -0.14 -4.15 13.12
CA HIS A 112 -0.30 -4.25 14.57
C HIS A 112 0.85 -3.58 15.33
N ALA A 113 2.02 -3.43 14.69
CA ALA A 113 3.17 -2.76 15.28
C ALA A 113 4.03 -2.07 14.22
N THR A 114 4.64 -0.96 14.61
CA THR A 114 5.60 -0.21 13.78
C THR A 114 7.01 -0.35 14.34
N LEU A 115 8.00 -0.40 13.47
CA LEU A 115 9.41 -0.49 13.86
C LEU A 115 10.19 0.76 13.41
N PRO A 116 11.09 1.28 14.25
CA PRO A 116 11.46 0.77 15.58
C PRO A 116 10.33 0.84 16.60
N ILE A 117 10.28 -0.14 17.51
CA ILE A 117 9.26 -0.22 18.55
C ILE A 117 9.38 1.00 19.48
N GLY A 118 8.24 1.57 19.90
CA GLY A 118 8.17 2.68 20.85
C GLY A 118 8.09 4.08 20.21
N VAL A 119 8.29 4.20 18.91
CA VAL A 119 8.09 5.45 18.17
C VAL A 119 6.84 5.31 17.29
N VAL A 120 5.69 5.12 17.94
CA VAL A 120 4.41 5.00 17.21
C VAL A 120 3.92 6.40 16.87
N LYS A 121 4.22 6.86 15.66
CA LYS A 121 3.56 8.04 15.09
C LYS A 121 2.37 7.59 14.27
N PRO A 122 1.24 8.33 14.28
CA PRO A 122 0.14 8.07 13.35
C PRO A 122 0.63 8.01 11.91
N PHE A 123 0.06 7.14 11.10
CA PHE A 123 0.21 7.23 9.65
C PHE A 123 -0.63 8.39 9.13
N ASN A 124 -0.14 9.05 8.08
CA ASN A 124 -0.80 10.19 7.47
C ASN A 124 -0.94 9.99 5.96
N ARG A 125 -2.18 9.92 5.46
CA ARG A 125 -2.46 9.84 4.03
C ARG A 125 -1.63 8.77 3.29
N LEU A 126 -1.80 7.49 3.66
CA LEU A 126 -1.25 6.38 2.88
C LEU A 126 -2.00 6.29 1.55
N CYS A 127 -1.34 6.76 0.48
CA CYS A 127 -1.90 6.85 -0.87
C CYS A 127 -1.74 5.53 -1.64
N SER A 128 -1.25 5.56 -2.87
CA SER A 128 -1.07 4.36 -3.69
C SER A 128 -0.13 3.33 -3.04
N ALA A 129 -0.21 2.09 -3.49
CA ALA A 129 0.58 1.00 -2.93
C ALA A 129 1.03 0.00 -3.99
N ASP A 130 2.04 -0.79 -3.65
CA ASP A 130 2.53 -1.91 -4.43
C ASP A 130 2.67 -3.15 -3.55
N LEU A 131 2.15 -4.27 -4.02
CA LEU A 131 2.46 -5.60 -3.48
C LEU A 131 3.28 -6.36 -4.55
N PRO A 132 4.58 -6.10 -4.64
CA PRO A 132 5.39 -6.64 -5.71
C PRO A 132 5.50 -8.16 -5.61
N PRO A 133 5.72 -8.85 -6.74
CA PRO A 133 6.03 -10.27 -6.71
C PRO A 133 7.32 -10.53 -5.93
N SER A 134 7.46 -11.72 -5.37
CA SER A 134 8.63 -12.08 -4.57
C SER A 134 9.96 -11.89 -5.32
N SER A 135 9.98 -12.00 -6.65
CA SER A 135 11.16 -11.77 -7.49
C SER A 135 11.73 -10.35 -7.35
N ALA A 136 10.91 -9.35 -7.06
CA ALA A 136 11.38 -7.99 -6.80
C ALA A 136 12.28 -7.91 -5.57
N LEU A 137 11.98 -8.71 -4.53
CA LEU A 137 12.62 -8.65 -3.21
C LEU A 137 13.53 -9.84 -2.90
N TYR A 138 13.51 -10.88 -3.74
CA TYR A 138 14.28 -12.10 -3.57
C TYR A 138 14.89 -12.58 -4.89
N ASN A 139 16.16 -12.95 -4.87
CA ASN A 139 16.84 -13.58 -6.00
C ASN A 139 17.06 -15.08 -5.72
N ALA A 140 16.29 -15.93 -6.36
CA ALA A 140 16.35 -17.37 -6.17
C ALA A 140 17.71 -17.97 -6.61
N ALA A 141 18.35 -17.37 -7.63
CA ALA A 141 19.64 -17.88 -8.15
C ALA A 141 20.78 -17.71 -7.14
N THR A 142 20.74 -16.68 -6.31
CA THR A 142 21.78 -16.39 -5.30
C THR A 142 21.31 -16.65 -3.87
N SER A 143 20.03 -16.94 -3.68
CA SER A 143 19.33 -17.04 -2.40
C SER A 143 19.53 -15.80 -1.52
N LYS A 144 19.59 -14.61 -2.14
CA LYS A 144 19.62 -13.32 -1.46
C LYS A 144 18.27 -12.65 -1.52
N GLY A 145 17.93 -11.95 -0.47
CA GLY A 145 16.68 -11.20 -0.38
C GLY A 145 15.68 -11.81 0.60
N TYR A 146 14.49 -11.23 0.63
CA TYR A 146 13.35 -11.69 1.42
C TYR A 146 12.36 -12.42 0.52
N ALA A 147 12.19 -13.72 0.71
CA ALA A 147 11.32 -14.56 -0.13
C ALA A 147 9.82 -14.36 0.14
N GLY A 148 9.44 -13.63 1.20
CA GLY A 148 8.05 -13.24 1.48
C GLY A 148 7.62 -12.02 0.66
N GLN A 149 6.42 -11.53 0.97
CA GLN A 149 5.86 -10.33 0.36
C GLN A 149 5.89 -9.16 1.34
N LEU A 150 6.13 -7.96 0.83
CA LEU A 150 6.03 -6.70 1.54
C LEU A 150 5.09 -5.79 0.75
N PHE A 151 4.11 -5.22 1.44
CA PHE A 151 3.23 -4.21 0.88
C PHE A 151 3.90 -2.85 1.06
N LEU A 152 4.22 -2.19 -0.04
CA LEU A 152 4.95 -0.93 -0.06
C LEU A 152 3.98 0.22 -0.26
N ASN A 153 4.12 1.27 0.53
CA ASN A 153 3.36 2.50 0.37
C ASN A 153 4.10 3.69 0.99
N GLY A 154 3.53 4.87 0.84
CA GLY A 154 4.07 6.08 1.43
C GLY A 154 2.99 7.04 1.89
N GLU A 155 3.42 8.02 2.67
CA GLU A 155 2.58 9.12 3.11
C GLU A 155 2.64 10.25 2.07
N GLU A 156 1.51 10.58 1.47
CA GLU A 156 1.35 11.76 0.61
C GLU A 156 1.24 13.03 1.48
N ASP A 157 2.30 13.33 2.21
CA ASP A 157 2.38 14.48 3.09
C ASP A 157 3.44 15.48 2.61
N LYS A 158 2.99 16.66 2.16
CA LYS A 158 3.86 17.74 1.68
C LYS A 158 4.85 18.26 2.73
N ALA A 159 4.56 18.04 4.02
CA ALA A 159 5.42 18.42 5.13
C ALA A 159 6.54 17.42 5.42
N GLY A 160 6.53 16.25 4.78
CA GLY A 160 7.56 15.25 4.94
C GLY A 160 7.06 13.83 5.16
N GLY A 161 6.31 13.30 4.20
CA GLY A 161 5.78 11.94 4.20
C GLY A 161 6.87 10.88 4.28
N ARG A 162 6.59 9.78 4.97
CA ARG A 162 7.48 8.64 5.18
C ARG A 162 7.13 7.53 4.21
N ALA A 163 8.13 6.77 3.79
CA ALA A 163 7.95 5.52 3.04
C ALA A 163 7.89 4.32 4.00
N PHE A 164 7.10 3.29 3.64
CA PHE A 164 6.92 2.09 4.46
C PHE A 164 6.97 0.79 3.67
N ALA A 165 7.38 -0.27 4.38
CA ALA A 165 7.18 -1.66 3.99
C ALA A 165 6.40 -2.37 5.09
N HIS A 166 5.24 -2.93 4.75
CA HIS A 166 4.40 -3.67 5.67
C HIS A 166 4.52 -5.16 5.38
N ALA A 167 4.99 -5.92 6.37
CA ALA A 167 5.03 -7.37 6.28
C ALA A 167 3.64 -7.98 6.55
N LEU A 168 3.33 -9.08 5.90
CA LEU A 168 2.01 -9.72 6.02
C LEU A 168 1.73 -10.30 7.43
N ASN A 169 2.74 -10.36 8.29
CA ASN A 169 2.62 -10.74 9.71
C ASN A 169 2.22 -9.58 10.63
N GLY A 170 1.94 -8.39 10.09
CA GLY A 170 1.47 -7.23 10.85
C GLY A 170 2.54 -6.24 11.31
N LEU A 171 3.81 -6.46 10.96
CA LEU A 171 4.88 -5.52 11.26
C LEU A 171 5.04 -4.49 10.14
N SER A 172 5.14 -3.22 10.50
CA SER A 172 5.43 -2.12 9.59
C SER A 172 6.81 -1.55 9.84
N TYR A 173 7.55 -1.30 8.77
CA TYR A 173 8.91 -0.79 8.79
C TYR A 173 8.96 0.56 8.08
N ALA A 174 9.44 1.60 8.76
CA ALA A 174 9.76 2.86 8.11
C ALA A 174 11.06 2.72 7.29
N LEU A 175 11.04 3.21 6.05
CA LEU A 175 12.16 3.14 5.12
C LEU A 175 12.92 4.47 5.13
N ALA A 176 13.79 4.66 6.12
CA ALA A 176 14.47 5.93 6.36
C ALA A 176 15.33 6.40 5.17
N ASP A 177 15.95 5.47 4.44
CA ASP A 177 16.81 5.78 3.29
C ASP A 177 16.05 6.32 2.07
N PHE A 178 14.70 6.22 2.08
CA PHE A 178 13.84 6.83 1.07
C PHE A 178 13.62 8.32 1.32
N GLY A 179 13.91 8.83 2.51
CA GLY A 179 13.71 10.22 2.88
C GLY A 179 12.26 10.59 3.16
N HIS A 180 11.99 11.89 3.18
CA HIS A 180 10.71 12.48 3.54
C HIS A 180 10.20 13.38 2.42
N ILE A 181 9.23 12.89 1.65
CA ILE A 181 8.55 13.61 0.57
C ILE A 181 7.05 13.26 0.57
N ALA A 182 6.26 13.91 -0.28
CA ALA A 182 4.87 13.52 -0.49
C ALA A 182 4.83 12.26 -1.38
N TRP A 183 4.99 11.08 -0.78
CA TRP A 183 5.02 9.81 -1.51
C TRP A 183 3.66 9.47 -2.08
N GLU A 184 3.50 9.65 -3.40
CA GLU A 184 2.31 9.14 -4.12
C GLU A 184 2.34 7.62 -4.19
N ASN A 185 3.49 7.05 -4.58
CA ASN A 185 3.64 5.60 -4.70
C ASN A 185 5.09 5.15 -4.49
N LEU A 186 5.25 3.83 -4.28
CA LEU A 186 6.51 3.11 -4.20
C LEU A 186 6.36 1.81 -5.00
N LEU A 187 6.95 1.71 -6.19
CA LEU A 187 6.82 0.59 -7.10
C LEU A 187 8.15 -0.16 -7.22
N ALA A 188 8.18 -1.41 -6.78
CA ALA A 188 9.39 -2.22 -6.88
C ALA A 188 9.51 -2.90 -8.25
N ASN A 189 10.71 -2.86 -8.83
CA ASN A 189 10.99 -3.53 -10.10
C ASN A 189 10.85 -5.07 -9.93
N PRO A 190 9.95 -5.72 -10.68
CA PRO A 190 9.70 -7.16 -10.55
C PRO A 190 10.84 -8.05 -11.05
N ALA A 191 11.83 -7.49 -11.78
CA ALA A 191 12.95 -8.25 -12.29
C ALA A 191 13.84 -8.80 -11.16
N SER A 192 14.13 -10.10 -11.20
CA SER A 192 14.97 -10.75 -10.21
C SER A 192 16.44 -10.38 -10.41
N SER A 193 17.07 -9.82 -9.37
CA SER A 193 18.52 -9.54 -9.32
C SER A 193 18.96 -9.46 -7.86
N ASP A 194 20.27 -9.30 -7.62
CA ASP A 194 20.82 -9.03 -6.29
C ASP A 194 20.55 -7.58 -5.82
N ASN A 195 20.08 -6.73 -6.73
CA ASN A 195 19.69 -5.37 -6.41
C ASN A 195 18.18 -5.27 -6.26
N THR A 196 17.72 -4.37 -5.41
CA THR A 196 16.33 -3.94 -5.32
C THR A 196 16.25 -2.52 -5.86
N LEU A 197 15.36 -2.32 -6.84
CA LEU A 197 15.06 -1.01 -7.39
C LEU A 197 13.62 -0.67 -7.04
N VAL A 198 13.40 0.52 -6.48
CA VAL A 198 12.06 1.05 -6.19
C VAL A 198 11.94 2.43 -6.81
N ILE A 199 10.89 2.64 -7.60
CA ILE A 199 10.54 3.93 -8.17
C ILE A 199 9.45 4.55 -7.32
N GLY A 200 9.54 5.86 -7.08
CA GLY A 200 8.51 6.60 -6.37
C GLY A 200 8.30 8.00 -6.94
N LEU A 201 7.11 8.52 -6.75
CA LEU A 201 6.70 9.83 -7.22
C LEU A 201 6.42 10.75 -6.03
N ASP A 202 6.86 12.01 -6.17
CA ASP A 202 6.61 13.09 -5.20
C ASP A 202 5.40 13.90 -5.68
N ASP A 203 4.24 13.76 -5.01
CA ASP A 203 2.99 14.44 -5.38
C ASP A 203 2.93 15.88 -4.91
N ILE A 204 3.78 16.70 -5.49
CA ILE A 204 3.73 18.15 -5.33
C ILE A 204 3.97 18.82 -6.67
N GLN A 205 3.62 20.11 -6.75
CA GLN A 205 3.95 20.88 -7.93
C GLN A 205 5.46 20.85 -8.20
N ASN A 206 5.89 20.43 -9.39
CA ASN A 206 7.28 20.15 -9.77
C ASN A 206 7.91 19.03 -8.90
N GLY A 207 7.14 18.02 -8.51
CA GLY A 207 7.61 16.86 -7.81
C GLY A 207 8.69 16.08 -8.57
N LEU A 208 9.36 15.20 -7.88
CA LEU A 208 10.47 14.42 -8.41
C LEU A 208 10.01 13.00 -8.78
N LEU A 209 10.57 12.47 -9.85
CA LEU A 209 10.65 11.02 -10.06
C LEU A 209 11.93 10.52 -9.37
N LEU A 210 11.77 9.60 -8.44
CA LEU A 210 12.84 9.08 -7.61
C LEU A 210 13.09 7.59 -7.89
N VAL A 211 14.35 7.18 -7.75
CA VAL A 211 14.76 5.78 -7.84
C VAL A 211 15.61 5.46 -6.63
N TYR A 212 15.15 4.51 -5.82
CA TYR A 212 15.97 3.92 -4.77
C TYR A 212 16.64 2.64 -5.29
N GLN A 213 17.92 2.47 -5.00
CA GLN A 213 18.69 1.27 -5.30
C GLN A 213 19.36 0.74 -4.04
N GLY A 214 19.04 -0.49 -3.66
CA GLY A 214 19.68 -1.21 -2.56
C GLY A 214 20.16 -2.60 -2.95
N ASN A 215 20.88 -3.26 -2.05
CA ASN A 215 21.44 -4.59 -2.27
C ASN A 215 20.74 -5.61 -1.39
N LYS A 216 20.26 -6.70 -1.99
CA LYS A 216 19.68 -7.84 -1.27
C LYS A 216 20.74 -8.56 -0.42
N SER A 217 20.33 -9.04 0.76
CA SER A 217 21.20 -9.75 1.70
C SER A 217 20.61 -11.10 2.09
N LYS A 218 21.46 -12.01 2.58
CA LYS A 218 21.03 -13.28 3.19
C LYS A 218 20.70 -13.14 4.68
N THR A 219 21.07 -12.03 5.30
CA THR A 219 21.00 -11.81 6.75
C THR A 219 20.31 -10.50 7.09
N GLY A 220 19.92 -10.37 8.34
CA GLY A 220 19.21 -9.20 8.86
C GLY A 220 17.69 -9.40 8.94
N ASN A 221 16.98 -8.33 9.27
CA ASN A 221 15.50 -8.32 9.25
C ASN A 221 14.97 -8.29 7.80
N VAL A 222 13.66 -8.37 7.63
CA VAL A 222 13.03 -8.51 6.31
C VAL A 222 13.37 -7.37 5.35
N ILE A 223 13.45 -6.11 5.82
CA ILE A 223 13.78 -4.96 4.95
C ILE A 223 15.29 -4.89 4.62
N GLN A 224 16.16 -5.36 5.52
CA GLN A 224 17.59 -5.50 5.24
C GLN A 224 17.84 -6.61 4.22
N GLN A 225 17.19 -7.76 4.39
CA GLN A 225 17.25 -8.84 3.41
C GLN A 225 16.71 -8.37 2.05
N ALA A 226 15.57 -7.71 2.03
CA ALA A 226 14.94 -7.19 0.80
C ALA A 226 15.76 -6.10 0.09
N GLY A 227 16.85 -5.60 0.67
CA GLY A 227 17.63 -4.50 0.10
C GLY A 227 16.91 -3.15 0.13
N LEU A 228 16.05 -2.94 1.13
CA LEU A 228 15.31 -1.68 1.33
C LEU A 228 15.96 -0.77 2.38
N VAL A 229 17.17 -1.12 2.82
CA VAL A 229 18.00 -0.36 3.78
C VAL A 229 19.44 -0.34 3.32
N GLY A 230 20.15 0.74 3.59
CA GLY A 230 21.56 0.92 3.26
C GLY A 230 21.82 1.17 1.77
N GLY A 231 20.79 1.55 1.04
CA GLY A 231 20.87 1.87 -0.38
C GLY A 231 21.06 3.35 -0.67
N GLN A 232 20.91 3.71 -1.93
CA GLN A 232 21.05 5.07 -2.43
C GLN A 232 19.77 5.53 -3.12
N LEU A 233 19.29 6.72 -2.75
CA LEU A 233 18.18 7.40 -3.43
C LEU A 233 18.72 8.33 -4.50
N TYR A 234 18.09 8.33 -5.66
CA TYR A 234 18.43 9.17 -6.81
C TYR A 234 17.20 9.95 -7.27
N ALA A 235 17.42 11.17 -7.75
CA ALA A 235 16.45 11.87 -8.58
C ALA A 235 16.73 11.60 -10.05
N VAL A 236 15.66 11.42 -10.83
CA VAL A 236 15.77 11.28 -12.29
C VAL A 236 15.85 12.66 -12.92
N LYS A 237 16.94 12.95 -13.63
CA LYS A 237 17.13 14.16 -14.44
C LYS A 237 16.90 13.81 -15.90
N VAL A 238 16.01 14.53 -16.57
CA VAL A 238 15.72 14.34 -17.99
C VAL A 238 16.33 15.49 -18.79
N GLU A 239 17.08 15.19 -19.83
CA GLU A 239 17.70 16.16 -20.75
C GLU A 239 17.46 15.69 -22.20
N GLY A 240 16.49 16.32 -22.86
CA GLY A 240 16.04 15.89 -24.18
C GLY A 240 15.42 14.47 -24.11
N GLU A 241 15.95 13.54 -24.91
CA GLU A 241 15.51 12.14 -24.95
C GLU A 241 16.29 11.21 -23.98
N ARG A 242 17.20 11.78 -23.18
CA ARG A 242 18.05 11.02 -22.26
C ARG A 242 17.65 11.32 -20.81
N PHE A 243 17.94 10.38 -19.95
CA PHE A 243 17.86 10.59 -18.50
C PHE A 243 19.17 10.21 -17.82
N SER A 244 19.41 10.77 -16.67
CA SER A 244 20.48 10.41 -15.75
C SER A 244 19.98 10.34 -14.33
N LEU A 245 20.67 9.57 -13.48
CA LEU A 245 20.37 9.47 -12.06
C LEU A 245 21.32 10.38 -11.29
N VAL A 246 20.74 11.31 -10.53
CA VAL A 246 21.47 12.24 -9.65
C VAL A 246 21.33 11.74 -8.23
N ALA A 247 22.45 11.28 -7.64
CA ALA A 247 22.46 10.79 -6.27
C ALA A 247 22.03 11.90 -5.29
N LEU A 248 21.09 11.58 -4.42
CA LEU A 248 20.68 12.44 -3.31
C LEU A 248 21.53 12.11 -2.07
N PRO A 249 21.77 13.07 -1.15
CA PRO A 249 22.44 12.78 0.11
C PRO A 249 21.74 11.65 0.87
N ASN A 250 22.50 10.92 1.70
CA ASN A 250 21.92 9.88 2.54
C ASN A 250 20.86 10.46 3.47
N MET A 251 19.61 10.07 3.23
CA MET A 251 18.44 10.64 3.87
C MET A 251 18.27 10.18 5.33
N ALA A 252 18.80 9.00 5.68
CA ALA A 252 18.73 8.45 7.04
C ALA A 252 19.49 9.29 8.07
N ASN A 253 20.52 10.04 7.63
CA ASN A 253 21.38 10.87 8.48
C ASN A 253 20.92 12.31 8.64
N LEU A 254 19.76 12.67 8.14
CA LEU A 254 19.31 14.08 8.09
C LEU A 254 18.44 14.49 9.29
N ASP A 255 18.50 13.81 10.43
CA ASP A 255 17.85 14.18 11.72
C ASP A 255 16.54 14.99 11.57
N GLY A 256 15.61 14.51 10.76
CA GLY A 256 14.33 15.18 10.51
C GLY A 256 14.41 16.48 9.70
N LYS A 257 15.56 16.83 9.13
CA LYS A 257 15.68 17.95 8.20
C LYS A 257 15.13 17.53 6.84
N THR A 258 14.09 18.22 6.40
CA THR A 258 13.56 18.09 5.03
C THR A 258 14.66 18.44 4.04
N LEU A 259 15.04 17.52 3.16
CA LEU A 259 15.93 17.82 2.06
C LEU A 259 15.17 18.71 1.06
N ARG A 260 15.36 20.00 1.11
CA ARG A 260 15.05 20.87 -0.03
C ARG A 260 16.12 20.66 -1.08
N VAL A 261 15.90 19.72 -1.99
CA VAL A 261 16.66 19.71 -3.24
C VAL A 261 16.34 21.04 -3.93
N GLU A 262 17.35 21.91 -4.12
CA GLU A 262 17.14 23.14 -4.89
C GLU A 262 16.82 22.74 -6.32
N ARG A 263 15.54 22.76 -6.64
CA ARG A 263 14.95 22.36 -7.93
C ARG A 263 15.46 23.15 -9.12
N LYS A 264 16.15 24.25 -8.88
CA LYS A 264 16.76 25.09 -9.92
C LYS A 264 17.75 24.35 -10.82
N ASN A 265 18.31 23.23 -10.35
CA ASN A 265 19.27 22.42 -11.10
C ASN A 265 18.71 21.09 -11.61
N LEU A 266 17.47 20.76 -11.28
CA LEU A 266 16.75 19.59 -11.77
C LEU A 266 15.60 20.08 -12.65
N ALA A 267 15.88 20.39 -13.93
CA ALA A 267 14.84 20.69 -14.90
C ALA A 267 14.04 19.40 -15.16
N LEU A 268 12.96 19.18 -14.42
CA LEU A 268 11.94 18.22 -14.79
C LEU A 268 11.15 18.81 -15.96
N LEU A 269 11.36 18.28 -17.15
CA LEU A 269 10.44 18.47 -18.25
C LEU A 269 9.20 17.62 -17.94
N ALA A 270 8.06 18.27 -17.74
CA ALA A 270 6.77 17.64 -17.82
C ALA A 270 6.64 17.05 -19.24
N LEU A 271 6.88 15.75 -19.38
CA LEU A 271 6.59 15.05 -20.62
C LEU A 271 5.08 15.05 -20.80
N PRO A 272 4.54 15.44 -21.98
CA PRO A 272 3.12 15.28 -22.24
C PRO A 272 2.78 13.78 -22.13
N ALA A 273 1.71 13.46 -21.44
CA ALA A 273 1.25 12.12 -21.06
C ALA A 273 1.07 11.09 -22.19
N GLN A 274 1.39 11.46 -23.43
CA GLN A 274 1.12 10.64 -24.62
C GLN A 274 2.32 9.84 -25.18
N LYS A 275 3.50 9.84 -24.55
CA LYS A 275 4.67 9.14 -25.10
C LYS A 275 5.49 8.29 -24.12
N MET A 276 4.85 7.68 -23.15
CA MET A 276 5.51 6.60 -22.41
C MET A 276 5.05 5.24 -22.97
N VAL A 277 5.50 4.91 -24.18
CA VAL A 277 5.51 3.53 -24.64
C VAL A 277 6.83 2.93 -24.13
N LEU A 278 6.77 2.19 -23.04
CA LEU A 278 7.84 1.31 -22.61
C LEU A 278 7.98 0.20 -23.66
N GLY A 279 8.89 0.38 -24.60
CA GLY A 279 9.39 -0.71 -25.43
C GLY A 279 10.21 -1.64 -24.53
N ILE A 280 9.62 -2.77 -24.15
CA ILE A 280 10.36 -3.93 -23.62
C ILE A 280 10.70 -4.81 -24.80
N PRO A 281 11.98 -5.19 -24.99
CA PRO A 281 12.34 -6.20 -26.00
C PRO A 281 11.83 -7.59 -25.60
#